data_8160fa98d22f3b7cb8fcd0977bfe8aa8
#
_entry.id   8160fa98d22f3b7cb8fcd0977bfe8aa8
#
_cell.length_a   1.000
_cell.length_b   1.000
_cell.length_c   1.000
_cell.angle_alpha   90.00
_cell.angle_beta   90.00
_cell.angle_gamma   90.00
#
_symmetry.space_group_name_H-M   'P 1'
#
loop_
_entity.id
_entity.type
_entity.pdbx_description
1 polymer ?
#
loop_
_entity_poly.entity_id
_entity_poly.type
_entity_poly.pdbx_seq_one_letter_code
_entity_poly.pdbx_strand_id
1 'polypeptide(L)'
;MNDQGIKLGSSFRFENREHCLCIQGIPGQAIYRFSRYGDQFSNSEQIHCQINVFSSLCDVQISEKTYICYPVSQIITIKDKQFKPFITSAKIAEAVNQVATKINAELKNEDVVFLAVLNGSFMFASDLMKEVSLPSKISFIKLASYHGTSSSGNVSELIGLTEELKDKTVVIIEDIVDTGNTMEKLFATLHQKNVKQIKVATLLFKLEAYKKSFPINYTGITIGNDFVVGYGLDYDGYGRNLKEIYVIV
;
A
#
# COMPACT_ATOMS: atom_id res chain seq x y z
N MET A 1 26.25 30.03 -22.22
CA MET A 1 26.34 28.72 -21.59
C MET A 1 25.52 28.79 -20.33
N ASN A 2 24.28 28.32 -20.36
CA ASN A 2 23.34 28.43 -19.26
C ASN A 2 23.51 27.22 -18.33
N ASP A 3 24.00 27.50 -17.14
CA ASP A 3 24.18 26.56 -16.05
C ASP A 3 22.79 26.35 -15.36
N GLN A 4 22.07 25.33 -15.79
CA GLN A 4 20.83 24.93 -15.11
C GLN A 4 21.17 23.88 -14.04
N GLY A 5 21.58 24.34 -12.87
CA GLY A 5 21.77 23.50 -11.70
C GLY A 5 20.42 22.92 -11.23
N ILE A 6 20.32 21.60 -11.22
CA ILE A 6 19.14 20.88 -10.68
C ILE A 6 19.17 21.06 -9.16
N LYS A 7 18.24 21.87 -8.61
CA LYS A 7 17.99 21.97 -7.18
C LYS A 7 17.24 20.72 -6.71
N LEU A 8 17.94 19.74 -6.19
CA LEU A 8 17.32 18.65 -5.41
C LEU A 8 17.13 19.12 -3.97
N GLY A 9 15.92 19.62 -3.67
CA GLY A 9 15.54 20.04 -2.33
C GLY A 9 15.06 18.85 -1.50
N SER A 10 15.94 17.97 -1.07
CA SER A 10 15.65 16.90 -0.12
C SER A 10 16.45 17.14 1.16
N SER A 11 15.77 17.25 2.29
CA SER A 11 16.42 17.27 3.60
C SER A 11 16.45 15.84 4.15
N PHE A 12 17.60 15.45 4.72
CA PHE A 12 17.81 14.14 5.33
C PHE A 12 18.05 14.31 6.84
N ARG A 13 17.57 13.35 7.63
CA ARG A 13 17.77 13.33 9.09
C ARG A 13 18.70 12.19 9.45
N PHE A 14 19.74 12.49 10.24
CA PHE A 14 20.66 11.50 10.78
C PHE A 14 20.24 11.10 12.21
N GLU A 15 20.60 9.88 12.60
CA GLU A 15 20.21 9.29 13.88
C GLU A 15 20.78 10.02 15.13
N ASN A 16 21.62 11.03 14.96
CA ASN A 16 22.21 11.83 16.05
C ASN A 16 21.90 13.32 15.98
N ARG A 17 20.69 13.73 15.57
CA ARG A 17 20.23 15.13 15.52
C ARG A 17 20.98 16.04 14.55
N GLU A 18 21.67 15.51 13.57
CA GLU A 18 22.33 16.28 12.53
C GLU A 18 21.42 16.36 11.28
N HIS A 19 21.28 17.52 10.70
CA HIS A 19 20.57 17.73 9.44
C HIS A 19 21.57 17.84 8.30
N CYS A 20 21.39 17.07 7.24
CA CYS A 20 22.16 17.24 6.01
C CYS A 20 21.30 17.95 4.96
N LEU A 21 21.80 19.05 4.43
CA LEU A 21 21.20 19.78 3.32
C LEU A 21 22.05 19.54 2.07
N CYS A 22 21.51 18.83 1.08
CA CYS A 22 22.16 18.69 -0.23
C CYS A 22 22.00 19.99 -1.00
N ILE A 23 23.11 20.66 -1.34
CA ILE A 23 23.05 21.97 -1.96
C ILE A 23 23.36 21.95 -3.45
N GLN A 24 24.09 20.97 -3.99
CA GLN A 24 24.31 20.83 -5.46
C GLN A 24 24.91 19.46 -5.82
N GLY A 25 24.44 18.87 -6.91
CA GLY A 25 25.05 17.68 -7.51
C GLY A 25 25.36 17.89 -8.99
N ILE A 26 26.57 17.56 -9.40
CA ILE A 26 26.90 17.21 -10.78
C ILE A 26 26.69 15.69 -10.89
N PRO A 27 26.21 15.14 -12.02
CA PRO A 27 26.06 13.68 -12.15
C PRO A 27 27.36 12.96 -11.77
N GLY A 28 27.35 12.20 -10.67
CA GLY A 28 28.48 11.45 -10.14
C GLY A 28 29.23 12.07 -8.95
N GLN A 29 28.94 13.31 -8.55
CA GLN A 29 29.51 13.94 -7.36
C GLN A 29 28.48 14.84 -6.68
N ALA A 30 28.19 14.62 -5.41
CA ALA A 30 27.33 15.48 -4.60
C ALA A 30 28.13 16.07 -3.43
N ILE A 31 28.04 17.38 -3.26
CA ILE A 31 28.64 18.10 -2.14
C ILE A 31 27.56 18.33 -1.09
N TYR A 32 27.78 17.83 0.12
CA TYR A 32 26.86 17.96 1.23
C TYR A 32 27.40 18.95 2.26
N ARG A 33 26.52 19.81 2.75
CA ARG A 33 26.83 20.69 3.86
C ARG A 33 26.10 20.18 5.09
N PHE A 34 26.85 19.83 6.13
CA PHE A 34 26.30 19.45 7.42
C PHE A 34 26.18 20.72 8.28
N SER A 35 25.03 20.91 8.93
CA SER A 35 24.88 21.94 9.95
C SER A 35 24.33 21.30 11.24
N ARG A 36 25.02 21.52 12.35
CA ARG A 36 24.47 21.25 13.69
C ARG A 36 23.56 22.41 14.10
N TYR A 37 22.47 22.07 14.73
CA TYR A 37 21.60 23.08 15.29
C TYR A 37 22.30 23.70 16.50
N GLY A 38 22.75 24.95 16.39
CA GLY A 38 23.31 25.72 17.50
C GLY A 38 24.75 26.18 17.39
N ASP A 39 25.54 25.73 16.41
CA ASP A 39 26.94 26.14 16.27
C ASP A 39 27.15 27.12 15.12
N GLN A 40 27.85 28.25 15.42
CA GLN A 40 28.38 29.15 14.39
C GLN A 40 29.62 28.48 13.78
N PHE A 41 29.53 28.08 12.52
CA PHE A 41 30.68 27.56 11.79
C PHE A 41 31.62 28.69 11.36
N SER A 42 32.82 28.69 11.89
CA SER A 42 33.98 29.34 11.30
C SER A 42 34.76 28.24 10.55
N ASN A 43 34.90 28.41 9.26
CA ASN A 43 35.65 27.63 8.30
C ASN A 43 34.92 26.43 7.66
N SER A 44 34.89 26.50 6.33
CA SER A 44 34.32 25.52 5.41
C SER A 44 35.22 24.28 5.31
N GLU A 45 34.91 23.25 6.04
CA GLU A 45 35.41 21.91 5.70
C GLU A 45 34.55 21.33 4.58
N GLN A 46 35.18 21.10 3.42
CA GLN A 46 34.57 20.37 2.31
C GLN A 46 34.74 18.88 2.57
N ILE A 47 33.63 18.20 2.84
CA ILE A 47 33.62 16.75 2.99
C ILE A 47 33.22 16.14 1.65
N HIS A 48 34.10 15.36 1.06
CA HIS A 48 33.80 14.60 -0.16
C HIS A 48 33.10 13.30 0.24
N CYS A 49 31.84 13.17 -0.19
CA CYS A 49 31.06 11.97 0.03
C CYS A 49 30.82 11.27 -1.31
N GLN A 50 31.08 9.99 -1.37
CA GLN A 50 30.65 9.16 -2.48
C GLN A 50 29.31 8.55 -2.14
N ILE A 51 28.27 8.85 -2.94
CA ILE A 51 26.94 8.30 -2.74
C ILE A 51 26.68 7.25 -3.80
N ASN A 52 26.45 6.03 -3.34
CA ASN A 52 25.88 4.99 -4.16
C ASN A 52 24.37 4.96 -3.92
N VAL A 53 23.60 5.48 -4.88
CA VAL A 53 22.14 5.40 -4.85
C VAL A 53 21.73 4.02 -5.35
N PHE A 54 21.55 3.08 -4.43
CA PHE A 54 20.85 1.83 -4.72
C PHE A 54 19.54 1.83 -3.96
N SER A 55 18.45 1.84 -4.71
CA SER A 55 17.06 1.56 -4.31
C SER A 55 16.72 1.86 -2.84
N SER A 56 16.16 3.02 -2.55
CA SER A 56 15.52 3.44 -1.29
C SER A 56 16.41 3.70 -0.07
N LEU A 57 17.69 3.36 -0.08
CA LEU A 57 18.65 3.64 0.99
C LEU A 57 19.84 4.40 0.37
N CYS A 58 20.20 5.56 0.96
CA CYS A 58 21.43 6.26 0.61
C CYS A 58 22.49 5.90 1.64
N ASP A 59 23.52 5.14 1.22
CA ASP A 59 24.71 4.94 2.03
C ASP A 59 25.71 6.06 1.73
N VAL A 60 26.06 6.83 2.75
CA VAL A 60 27.08 7.87 2.67
C VAL A 60 28.30 7.37 3.40
N GLN A 61 29.39 7.05 2.68
CA GLN A 61 30.68 6.71 3.28
C GLN A 61 31.50 7.99 3.49
N ILE A 62 31.78 8.32 4.73
CA ILE A 62 32.74 9.34 5.12
C ILE A 62 33.91 8.62 5.80
N SER A 63 35.04 8.64 5.17
CA SER A 63 36.36 8.10 5.49
C SER A 63 36.55 7.06 6.60
N GLU A 64 35.65 6.80 7.51
CA GLU A 64 35.72 5.73 8.53
C GLU A 64 34.34 5.36 9.17
N LYS A 65 33.23 5.99 8.75
CA LYS A 65 31.89 5.67 9.28
C LYS A 65 30.86 5.63 8.17
N THR A 66 30.11 4.55 8.08
CA THR A 66 28.94 4.45 7.21
C THR A 66 27.75 5.08 7.91
N TYR A 67 27.12 6.07 7.30
CA TYR A 67 25.89 6.67 7.78
C TYR A 67 24.75 6.22 6.86
N ILE A 68 23.72 5.65 7.44
CA ILE A 68 22.50 5.32 6.72
C ILE A 68 21.60 6.54 6.76
N CYS A 69 21.40 7.17 5.61
CA CYS A 69 20.44 8.28 5.48
C CYS A 69 19.06 7.70 5.19
N TYR A 70 18.15 7.84 6.12
CA TYR A 70 16.74 7.58 5.84
C TYR A 70 16.13 8.82 5.17
N PRO A 71 15.34 8.67 4.08
CA PRO A 71 14.60 9.80 3.55
C PRO A 71 13.69 10.33 4.66
N VAL A 72 13.68 11.65 4.83
CA VAL A 72 12.72 12.30 5.74
C VAL A 72 11.33 11.86 5.28
N SER A 73 10.59 11.25 6.16
CA SER A 73 9.23 10.79 5.88
C SER A 73 8.41 11.98 5.40
N GLN A 74 8.17 12.01 4.08
CA GLN A 74 7.48 13.13 3.45
C GLN A 74 6.02 13.08 3.86
N ILE A 75 5.63 13.95 4.81
CA ILE A 75 4.22 14.13 5.16
C ILE A 75 3.51 14.65 3.92
N ILE A 76 2.44 13.99 3.53
CA ILE A 76 1.56 14.42 2.45
C ILE A 76 0.26 14.98 3.04
N THR A 77 -0.33 15.94 2.34
CA THR A 77 -1.63 16.50 2.72
C THR A 77 -2.66 16.06 1.70
N ILE A 78 -3.74 15.45 2.17
CA ILE A 78 -4.92 15.12 1.36
C ILE A 78 -6.10 15.86 1.98
N LYS A 79 -6.63 16.85 1.25
CA LYS A 79 -7.65 17.78 1.75
C LYS A 79 -7.22 18.46 3.06
N ASP A 80 -7.90 18.17 4.15
CA ASP A 80 -7.72 18.75 5.48
C ASP A 80 -6.86 17.90 6.43
N LYS A 81 -6.36 16.74 5.97
CA LYS A 81 -5.60 15.81 6.80
C LYS A 81 -4.18 15.59 6.32
N GLN A 82 -3.30 15.33 7.27
CA GLN A 82 -1.90 15.00 7.04
C GLN A 82 -1.65 13.51 7.26
N PHE A 83 -0.79 12.94 6.41
CA PHE A 83 -0.46 11.54 6.41
C PHE A 83 1.06 11.37 6.28
N LYS A 84 1.60 10.39 7.00
CA LYS A 84 3.02 10.00 6.91
C LYS A 84 3.15 8.62 6.26
N PRO A 85 4.28 8.30 5.60
CA PRO A 85 4.53 6.97 5.08
C PRO A 85 4.38 5.90 6.17
N PHE A 86 3.74 4.79 5.81
CA PHE A 86 3.47 3.69 6.74
C PHE A 86 3.94 2.35 6.18
N ILE A 87 3.53 2.00 4.95
CA ILE A 87 3.93 0.76 4.30
C ILE A 87 4.49 1.11 2.92
N THR A 88 5.75 0.74 2.69
CA THR A 88 6.46 1.01 1.44
C THR A 88 5.94 0.12 0.31
N SER A 89 6.12 0.58 -0.93
CA SER A 89 5.78 -0.20 -2.14
C SER A 89 6.50 -1.55 -2.21
N ALA A 90 7.75 -1.62 -1.72
CA ALA A 90 8.50 -2.88 -1.64
C ALA A 90 7.83 -3.89 -0.70
N LYS A 91 7.37 -3.42 0.47
CA LYS A 91 6.66 -4.29 1.43
C LYS A 91 5.29 -4.72 0.93
N ILE A 92 4.61 -3.86 0.18
CA ILE A 92 3.35 -4.20 -0.49
C ILE A 92 3.59 -5.31 -1.52
N ALA A 93 4.61 -5.17 -2.38
CA ALA A 93 4.95 -6.17 -3.40
C ALA A 93 5.30 -7.53 -2.78
N GLU A 94 6.07 -7.54 -1.68
CA GLU A 94 6.36 -8.75 -0.92
C GLU A 94 5.08 -9.43 -0.40
N ALA A 95 4.16 -8.66 0.18
CA ALA A 95 2.89 -9.16 0.69
C ALA A 95 2.00 -9.73 -0.43
N VAL A 96 1.93 -9.05 -1.59
CA VAL A 96 1.21 -9.53 -2.79
C VAL A 96 1.77 -10.88 -3.24
N ASN A 97 3.09 -11.00 -3.35
CA ASN A 97 3.74 -12.25 -3.74
C ASN A 97 3.46 -13.39 -2.75
N GLN A 98 3.51 -13.12 -1.44
CA GLN A 98 3.19 -14.11 -0.41
C GLN A 98 1.74 -14.60 -0.50
N VAL A 99 0.78 -13.70 -0.74
CA VAL A 99 -0.63 -14.04 -0.95
C VAL A 99 -0.81 -14.88 -2.21
N ALA A 100 -0.22 -14.47 -3.33
CA ALA A 100 -0.28 -15.21 -4.60
C ALA A 100 0.32 -16.60 -4.48
N THR A 101 1.46 -16.75 -3.81
CA THR A 101 2.12 -18.05 -3.59
C THR A 101 1.20 -19.02 -2.85
N LYS A 102 0.52 -18.57 -1.80
CA LYS A 102 -0.45 -19.39 -1.06
C LYS A 102 -1.63 -19.79 -1.92
N ILE A 103 -2.20 -18.84 -2.68
CA ILE A 103 -3.31 -19.09 -3.60
C ILE A 103 -2.92 -20.11 -4.66
N ASN A 104 -1.78 -19.93 -5.32
CA ASN A 104 -1.27 -20.83 -6.36
C ASN A 104 -1.05 -22.25 -5.85
N ALA A 105 -0.58 -22.40 -4.61
CA ALA A 105 -0.37 -23.72 -4.01
C ALA A 105 -1.69 -24.40 -3.62
N GLU A 106 -2.60 -23.66 -2.97
CA GLU A 106 -3.83 -24.22 -2.39
C GLU A 106 -4.90 -24.50 -3.44
N LEU A 107 -5.02 -23.63 -4.46
CA LEU A 107 -6.12 -23.69 -5.43
C LEU A 107 -5.72 -24.26 -6.79
N LYS A 108 -4.61 -24.98 -6.86
CA LYS A 108 -4.02 -25.51 -8.10
C LYS A 108 -5.00 -26.32 -8.98
N ASN A 109 -5.96 -27.01 -8.38
CA ASN A 109 -6.90 -27.89 -9.08
C ASN A 109 -8.35 -27.38 -9.02
N GLU A 110 -8.54 -26.11 -8.72
CA GLU A 110 -9.85 -25.48 -8.56
C GLU A 110 -10.22 -24.66 -9.82
N ASP A 111 -11.51 -24.59 -10.12
CA ASP A 111 -12.05 -23.61 -11.09
C ASP A 111 -12.27 -22.29 -10.32
N VAL A 112 -11.34 -21.35 -10.46
CA VAL A 112 -11.26 -20.16 -9.62
C VAL A 112 -11.82 -18.95 -10.35
N VAL A 113 -12.70 -18.21 -9.65
CA VAL A 113 -13.11 -16.85 -10.02
C VAL A 113 -12.67 -15.89 -8.93
N PHE A 114 -11.82 -14.94 -9.28
CA PHE A 114 -11.48 -13.83 -8.43
C PHE A 114 -12.57 -12.76 -8.52
N LEU A 115 -13.02 -12.28 -7.36
CA LEU A 115 -14.05 -11.26 -7.24
C LEU A 115 -13.50 -10.06 -6.49
N ALA A 116 -13.08 -9.01 -7.22
CA ALA A 116 -12.50 -7.82 -6.63
C ALA A 116 -13.57 -6.80 -6.24
N VAL A 117 -13.49 -6.31 -5.00
CA VAL A 117 -14.44 -5.36 -4.43
C VAL A 117 -13.99 -3.92 -4.72
N LEU A 118 -14.72 -3.25 -5.58
CA LEU A 118 -14.43 -1.88 -5.98
C LEU A 118 -14.93 -0.86 -4.93
N ASN A 119 -14.25 0.30 -4.79
CA ASN A 119 -13.12 0.79 -5.62
C ASN A 119 -11.75 0.43 -5.03
N GLY A 120 -11.60 0.20 -3.73
CA GLY A 120 -10.33 0.15 -3.02
C GLY A 120 -9.40 -0.95 -3.52
N SER A 121 -9.93 -2.12 -3.81
CA SER A 121 -9.12 -3.29 -4.14
C SER A 121 -8.44 -3.27 -5.53
N PHE A 122 -8.69 -2.27 -6.39
CA PHE A 122 -8.28 -2.30 -7.79
C PHE A 122 -6.76 -2.44 -7.99
N MET A 123 -5.95 -1.78 -7.16
CA MET A 123 -4.48 -1.89 -7.25
C MET A 123 -4.01 -3.26 -6.76
N PHE A 124 -4.49 -3.69 -5.61
CA PHE A 124 -4.16 -5.01 -5.07
C PHE A 124 -4.60 -6.12 -6.01
N ALA A 125 -5.82 -6.05 -6.55
CA ALA A 125 -6.31 -7.03 -7.53
C ALA A 125 -5.45 -7.07 -8.80
N SER A 126 -5.05 -5.91 -9.33
CA SER A 126 -4.17 -5.84 -10.49
C SER A 126 -2.82 -6.50 -10.25
N ASP A 127 -2.17 -6.19 -9.11
CA ASP A 127 -0.86 -6.74 -8.82
C ASP A 127 -0.92 -8.22 -8.43
N LEU A 128 -1.94 -8.63 -7.66
CA LEU A 128 -2.18 -10.03 -7.32
C LEU A 128 -2.36 -10.89 -8.57
N MET A 129 -3.17 -10.45 -9.53
CA MET A 129 -3.44 -11.22 -10.76
C MET A 129 -2.21 -11.40 -11.65
N LYS A 130 -1.19 -10.54 -11.56
CA LYS A 130 0.09 -10.73 -12.26
C LYS A 130 0.92 -11.88 -11.68
N GLU A 131 0.76 -12.14 -10.37
CA GLU A 131 1.47 -13.19 -9.63
C GLU A 131 0.70 -14.52 -9.57
N VAL A 132 -0.60 -14.51 -9.92
CA VAL A 132 -1.43 -15.72 -9.99
C VAL A 132 -1.10 -16.50 -11.26
N SER A 133 -0.70 -17.76 -11.09
CA SER A 133 -0.37 -18.69 -12.19
C SER A 133 -1.48 -19.66 -12.55
N LEU A 134 -2.61 -19.62 -11.84
CA LEU A 134 -3.77 -20.49 -12.09
C LEU A 134 -4.54 -20.00 -13.32
N PRO A 135 -5.07 -20.92 -14.15
CA PRO A 135 -6.15 -20.59 -15.07
C PRO A 135 -7.36 -20.08 -14.28
N SER A 136 -7.69 -18.81 -14.41
CA SER A 136 -8.71 -18.18 -13.57
C SER A 136 -9.37 -17.01 -14.28
N LYS A 137 -10.56 -16.65 -13.81
CA LYS A 137 -11.28 -15.44 -14.24
C LYS A 137 -11.22 -14.38 -13.15
N ILE A 138 -11.34 -13.11 -13.55
CA ILE A 138 -11.56 -12.01 -12.62
C ILE A 138 -12.85 -11.29 -12.98
N SER A 139 -13.63 -10.97 -11.96
CA SER A 139 -14.83 -10.15 -12.04
C SER A 139 -14.78 -9.08 -10.95
N PHE A 140 -15.61 -8.07 -11.07
CA PHE A 140 -15.65 -6.95 -10.15
C PHE A 140 -17.04 -6.77 -9.57
N ILE A 141 -17.10 -6.42 -8.29
CA ILE A 141 -18.35 -6.03 -7.63
C ILE A 141 -18.19 -4.68 -6.95
N LYS A 142 -19.21 -3.85 -7.04
CA LYS A 142 -19.27 -2.61 -6.28
C LYS A 142 -20.54 -2.62 -5.44
N LEU A 143 -20.34 -2.56 -4.12
CA LEU A 143 -21.44 -2.48 -3.18
C LEU A 143 -21.81 -1.02 -2.91
N ALA A 144 -23.09 -0.68 -2.94
CA ALA A 144 -23.55 0.61 -2.51
C ALA A 144 -23.48 0.72 -0.99
N SER A 145 -22.74 1.69 -0.46
CA SER A 145 -22.90 2.13 0.92
C SER A 145 -24.15 3.02 1.00
N TYR A 146 -25.21 2.54 1.62
CA TYR A 146 -26.40 3.36 1.86
C TYR A 146 -26.11 4.39 2.95
N HIS A 147 -25.99 5.66 2.54
CA HIS A 147 -26.18 6.82 3.43
C HIS A 147 -27.63 7.27 3.30
N GLY A 148 -28.55 6.78 4.15
CA GLY A 148 -29.94 7.23 4.15
C GLY A 148 -30.85 6.40 5.03
N THR A 149 -31.89 7.04 5.58
CA THR A 149 -32.79 6.56 6.63
C THR A 149 -33.92 5.62 6.18
N SER A 150 -33.89 5.09 4.94
CA SER A 150 -34.90 4.14 4.46
C SER A 150 -34.23 2.89 3.88
N SER A 151 -34.07 1.89 4.74
CA SER A 151 -33.60 0.56 4.35
C SER A 151 -34.74 -0.24 3.74
N SER A 152 -34.79 -0.37 2.41
CA SER A 152 -35.63 -1.36 1.73
C SER A 152 -35.03 -2.78 1.75
N GLY A 153 -34.03 -3.06 2.58
CA GLY A 153 -33.44 -4.39 2.73
C GLY A 153 -32.62 -4.93 1.55
N ASN A 154 -32.73 -4.33 0.40
CA ASN A 154 -32.00 -4.76 -0.81
C ASN A 154 -30.70 -3.99 -0.96
N VAL A 155 -29.56 -4.67 -0.88
CA VAL A 155 -28.27 -4.15 -1.32
C VAL A 155 -28.32 -4.06 -2.83
N SER A 156 -28.41 -2.84 -3.40
CA SER A 156 -28.28 -2.71 -4.84
C SER A 156 -26.81 -2.87 -5.23
N GLU A 157 -26.53 -3.91 -6.00
CA GLU A 157 -25.25 -4.08 -6.69
C GLU A 157 -25.16 -2.95 -7.72
N LEU A 158 -24.17 -2.05 -7.58
CA LEU A 158 -23.93 -0.99 -8.58
C LEU A 158 -23.21 -1.55 -9.81
N ILE A 159 -22.38 -2.58 -9.60
CA ILE A 159 -21.77 -3.39 -10.66
C ILE A 159 -22.03 -4.83 -10.25
N GLY A 160 -22.81 -5.53 -11.07
CA GLY A 160 -23.29 -6.86 -10.76
C GLY A 160 -22.34 -7.97 -11.17
N LEU A 161 -22.56 -9.13 -10.59
CA LEU A 161 -21.89 -10.38 -10.96
C LEU A 161 -22.44 -10.88 -12.30
N THR A 162 -21.65 -10.78 -13.37
CA THR A 162 -22.00 -11.28 -14.71
C THR A 162 -21.50 -12.71 -14.94
N GLU A 163 -20.56 -13.18 -14.11
CA GLU A 163 -19.96 -14.50 -14.21
C GLU A 163 -20.87 -15.58 -13.62
N GLU A 164 -20.90 -16.74 -14.27
CA GLU A 164 -21.48 -17.96 -13.71
C GLU A 164 -20.57 -18.46 -12.57
N LEU A 165 -21.10 -18.46 -11.35
CA LEU A 165 -20.33 -18.80 -10.14
C LEU A 165 -20.71 -20.15 -9.53
N LYS A 166 -21.76 -20.81 -10.06
CA LYS A 166 -22.19 -22.10 -9.56
C LYS A 166 -21.05 -23.13 -9.63
N ASP A 167 -20.87 -23.87 -8.55
CA ASP A 167 -19.85 -24.93 -8.39
C ASP A 167 -18.38 -24.46 -8.52
N LYS A 168 -18.12 -23.13 -8.51
CA LYS A 168 -16.78 -22.55 -8.57
C LYS A 168 -16.23 -22.16 -7.21
N THR A 169 -14.90 -22.11 -7.12
CA THR A 169 -14.19 -21.50 -6.01
C THR A 169 -14.11 -19.98 -6.24
N VAL A 170 -14.71 -19.20 -5.35
CA VAL A 170 -14.66 -17.73 -5.43
C VAL A 170 -13.65 -17.20 -4.43
N VAL A 171 -12.67 -16.43 -4.91
CA VAL A 171 -11.71 -15.70 -4.08
C VAL A 171 -12.09 -14.22 -4.09
N ILE A 172 -12.63 -13.73 -2.99
CA ILE A 172 -12.92 -12.31 -2.79
C ILE A 172 -11.59 -11.58 -2.60
N ILE A 173 -11.36 -10.49 -3.35
CA ILE A 173 -10.19 -9.62 -3.21
C ILE A 173 -10.63 -8.29 -2.61
N GLU A 174 -10.03 -7.94 -1.46
CA GLU A 174 -10.30 -6.70 -0.73
C GLU A 174 -9.01 -5.95 -0.42
N ASP A 175 -9.04 -4.63 -0.44
CA ASP A 175 -7.91 -3.79 -0.04
C ASP A 175 -7.66 -3.87 1.46
N ILE A 176 -8.74 -3.76 2.26
CA ILE A 176 -8.68 -3.82 3.71
C ILE A 176 -9.92 -4.52 4.29
N VAL A 177 -9.70 -5.48 5.16
CA VAL A 177 -10.75 -6.05 6.00
C VAL A 177 -10.65 -5.44 7.40
N ASP A 178 -11.66 -4.68 7.78
CA ASP A 178 -11.82 -4.04 9.09
C ASP A 178 -12.82 -4.87 9.94
N THR A 179 -14.03 -4.41 10.14
CA THR A 179 -15.06 -5.10 10.93
C THR A 179 -15.63 -6.38 10.30
N GLY A 180 -15.44 -6.55 8.99
CA GLY A 180 -15.95 -7.67 8.21
C GLY A 180 -17.39 -7.52 7.71
N ASN A 181 -18.04 -6.36 7.87
CA ASN A 181 -19.42 -6.17 7.44
C ASN A 181 -19.62 -6.28 5.92
N THR A 182 -18.65 -5.82 5.13
CA THR A 182 -18.65 -6.00 3.68
C THR A 182 -18.62 -7.48 3.31
N MET A 183 -17.75 -8.24 3.97
CA MET A 183 -17.61 -9.69 3.76
C MET A 183 -18.90 -10.43 4.07
N GLU A 184 -19.57 -10.12 5.18
CA GLU A 184 -20.82 -10.76 5.58
C GLU A 184 -21.89 -10.65 4.48
N LYS A 185 -22.06 -9.47 3.88
CA LYS A 185 -22.99 -9.25 2.77
C LYS A 185 -22.61 -10.05 1.53
N LEU A 186 -21.30 -10.08 1.20
CA LEU A 186 -20.81 -10.84 0.05
C LEU A 186 -20.98 -12.34 0.24
N PHE A 187 -20.70 -12.87 1.42
CA PHE A 187 -20.93 -14.28 1.73
C PHE A 187 -22.40 -14.67 1.54
N ALA A 188 -23.34 -13.86 2.06
CA ALA A 188 -24.77 -14.11 1.89
C ALA A 188 -25.17 -14.14 0.39
N THR A 189 -24.67 -13.20 -0.41
CA THR A 189 -24.94 -13.14 -1.86
C THR A 189 -24.34 -14.36 -2.59
N LEU A 190 -23.10 -14.72 -2.29
CA LEU A 190 -22.40 -15.83 -2.95
C LEU A 190 -23.01 -17.19 -2.60
N HIS A 191 -23.46 -17.38 -1.37
CA HIS A 191 -24.17 -18.61 -0.98
C HIS A 191 -25.45 -18.82 -1.79
N GLN A 192 -26.20 -17.73 -2.09
CA GLN A 192 -27.39 -17.82 -2.96
C GLN A 192 -27.06 -18.23 -4.41
N LYS A 193 -25.81 -18.04 -4.84
CA LYS A 193 -25.33 -18.43 -6.17
C LYS A 193 -24.75 -19.85 -6.24
N ASN A 194 -24.89 -20.64 -5.17
CA ASN A 194 -24.42 -22.02 -5.08
C ASN A 194 -22.95 -22.20 -5.46
N VAL A 195 -22.07 -21.31 -4.99
CA VAL A 195 -20.62 -21.44 -5.16
C VAL A 195 -20.09 -22.65 -4.39
N LYS A 196 -19.04 -23.29 -4.90
CA LYS A 196 -18.41 -24.46 -4.25
C LYS A 196 -17.78 -24.07 -2.91
N GLN A 197 -17.02 -22.99 -2.90
CA GLN A 197 -16.41 -22.42 -1.69
C GLN A 197 -16.10 -20.94 -1.86
N ILE A 198 -15.98 -20.25 -0.75
CA ILE A 198 -15.62 -18.84 -0.69
C ILE A 198 -14.31 -18.73 0.08
N LYS A 199 -13.33 -18.03 -0.49
CA LYS A 199 -12.07 -17.65 0.13
C LYS A 199 -11.97 -16.13 0.15
N VAL A 200 -11.20 -15.57 1.09
CA VAL A 200 -10.95 -14.13 1.17
C VAL A 200 -9.46 -13.86 1.11
N ALA A 201 -9.06 -13.01 0.18
CA ALA A 201 -7.72 -12.45 0.06
C ALA A 201 -7.79 -10.95 0.36
N THR A 202 -7.02 -10.47 1.31
CA THR A 202 -6.95 -9.05 1.65
C THR A 202 -5.51 -8.58 1.75
N LEU A 203 -5.23 -7.36 1.26
CA LEU A 203 -3.92 -6.77 1.44
C LEU A 203 -3.70 -6.38 2.91
N LEU A 204 -4.67 -5.68 3.50
CA LEU A 204 -4.61 -5.23 4.88
C LEU A 204 -5.68 -5.90 5.74
N PHE A 205 -5.31 -6.30 6.95
CA PHE A 205 -6.23 -6.90 7.91
C PHE A 205 -6.12 -6.24 9.28
N LYS A 206 -7.23 -5.68 9.77
CA LYS A 206 -7.36 -5.14 11.12
C LYS A 206 -7.89 -6.21 12.07
N LEU A 207 -6.98 -7.06 12.56
CA LEU A 207 -7.35 -8.22 13.39
C LEU A 207 -8.18 -7.85 14.62
N GLU A 208 -7.83 -6.75 15.29
CA GLU A 208 -8.53 -6.31 16.52
C GLU A 208 -9.94 -5.76 16.26
N ALA A 209 -10.16 -5.17 15.08
CA ALA A 209 -11.46 -4.64 14.67
C ALA A 209 -12.41 -5.72 14.14
N TYR A 210 -11.86 -6.85 13.68
CA TYR A 210 -12.61 -7.91 13.05
C TYR A 210 -13.56 -8.61 14.04
N LYS A 211 -14.86 -8.69 13.70
CA LYS A 211 -15.91 -9.19 14.61
C LYS A 211 -16.70 -10.37 14.03
N LYS A 212 -16.24 -10.98 12.95
CA LYS A 212 -16.94 -12.06 12.26
C LYS A 212 -16.26 -13.41 12.49
N SER A 213 -16.99 -14.50 12.23
CA SER A 213 -16.49 -15.86 12.43
C SER A 213 -15.92 -16.51 11.17
N PHE A 214 -16.13 -15.95 9.99
CA PHE A 214 -15.59 -16.53 8.76
C PHE A 214 -14.09 -16.22 8.60
N PRO A 215 -13.31 -17.16 8.06
CA PRO A 215 -11.86 -17.00 7.96
C PRO A 215 -11.46 -15.98 6.90
N ILE A 216 -10.41 -15.21 7.18
CA ILE A 216 -9.64 -14.48 6.18
C ILE A 216 -8.50 -15.40 5.75
N ASN A 217 -8.62 -16.01 4.57
CA ASN A 217 -7.75 -17.12 4.14
C ASN A 217 -6.34 -16.65 3.78
N TYR A 218 -6.25 -15.51 3.08
CA TYR A 218 -5.00 -14.99 2.55
C TYR A 218 -4.84 -13.54 2.99
N THR A 219 -4.07 -13.31 4.04
CA THR A 219 -3.76 -11.99 4.57
C THR A 219 -2.36 -11.59 4.14
N GLY A 220 -2.22 -10.39 3.56
CA GLY A 220 -0.94 -9.79 3.22
C GLY A 220 -0.27 -9.21 4.46
N ILE A 221 -0.83 -8.15 5.03
CA ILE A 221 -0.26 -7.41 6.17
C ILE A 221 -1.34 -7.20 7.23
N THR A 222 -1.03 -7.57 8.47
CA THR A 222 -1.88 -7.21 9.62
C THR A 222 -1.47 -5.84 10.14
N ILE A 223 -2.45 -4.96 10.36
CA ILE A 223 -2.24 -3.60 10.88
C ILE A 223 -3.13 -3.33 12.10
N GLY A 224 -2.84 -2.24 12.82
CA GLY A 224 -3.69 -1.71 13.88
C GLY A 224 -4.96 -1.03 13.35
N ASN A 225 -5.65 -0.30 14.23
CA ASN A 225 -6.92 0.37 13.90
C ASN A 225 -6.73 1.75 13.24
N ASP A 226 -5.51 2.08 12.85
CA ASP A 226 -5.18 3.37 12.24
C ASP A 226 -5.95 3.61 10.93
N PHE A 227 -6.19 4.90 10.64
CA PHE A 227 -6.76 5.30 9.36
C PHE A 227 -5.63 5.43 8.32
N VAL A 228 -5.78 4.71 7.22
CA VAL A 228 -4.76 4.60 6.17
C VAL A 228 -5.32 4.98 4.80
N VAL A 229 -4.44 5.50 3.92
CA VAL A 229 -4.74 5.87 2.54
C VAL A 229 -3.60 5.42 1.62
N GLY A 230 -3.87 5.36 0.33
CA GLY A 230 -2.88 4.97 -0.68
C GLY A 230 -3.05 3.53 -1.15
N TYR A 231 -2.46 3.22 -2.28
CA TYR A 231 -2.52 1.91 -2.92
C TYR A 231 -3.97 1.36 -3.05
N GLY A 232 -4.86 2.22 -3.57
CA GLY A 232 -6.29 1.90 -3.72
C GLY A 232 -7.18 2.48 -2.62
N LEU A 233 -6.68 2.58 -1.39
CA LEU A 233 -7.39 3.17 -0.24
C LEU A 233 -7.51 4.69 -0.39
N ASP A 234 -8.59 5.26 0.12
CA ASP A 234 -8.88 6.68 -0.03
C ASP A 234 -9.27 7.41 1.25
N TYR A 235 -9.15 8.74 1.17
CA TYR A 235 -9.83 9.67 2.03
C TYR A 235 -10.73 10.56 1.16
N ASP A 236 -12.05 10.36 1.29
CA ASP A 236 -13.08 11.09 0.53
C ASP A 236 -12.84 11.09 -1.00
N GLY A 237 -12.50 9.93 -1.55
CA GLY A 237 -12.22 9.71 -2.97
C GLY A 237 -10.79 10.01 -3.43
N TYR A 238 -9.94 10.63 -2.59
CA TYR A 238 -8.58 11.03 -2.93
C TYR A 238 -7.53 10.10 -2.31
N GLY A 239 -6.33 10.07 -2.90
CA GLY A 239 -5.19 9.30 -2.40
C GLY A 239 -5.05 7.90 -2.98
N ARG A 240 -6.04 7.35 -3.68
CA ARG A 240 -5.99 5.98 -4.23
C ARG A 240 -4.80 5.70 -5.16
N ASN A 241 -4.31 6.74 -5.84
CA ASN A 241 -3.20 6.66 -6.81
C ASN A 241 -1.80 6.66 -6.19
N LEU A 242 -1.69 6.81 -4.88
CA LEU A 242 -0.39 6.73 -4.20
C LEU A 242 0.16 5.30 -4.29
N LYS A 243 1.47 5.17 -4.54
CA LYS A 243 2.14 3.87 -4.66
C LYS A 243 2.34 3.15 -3.34
N GLU A 244 2.37 3.91 -2.25
CA GLU A 244 2.61 3.45 -0.89
C GLU A 244 1.35 3.66 -0.04
N ILE A 245 1.32 3.05 1.14
CA ILE A 245 0.27 3.28 2.11
C ILE A 245 0.78 4.25 3.17
N TYR A 246 -0.05 5.22 3.49
CA TYR A 246 0.21 6.29 4.43
C TYR A 246 -0.79 6.21 5.58
N VAL A 247 -0.35 6.58 6.77
CA VAL A 247 -1.18 6.63 7.98
C VAL A 247 -1.40 8.08 8.40
N ILE A 248 -2.58 8.37 8.92
CA ILE A 248 -2.92 9.69 9.46
C ILE A 248 -1.97 10.10 10.59
N VAL A 249 -1.64 11.41 10.65
CA VAL A 249 -0.74 11.98 11.68
C VAL A 249 -1.55 12.47 12.87
#